data_8e07870a1c9fb304801698f5f4afd99c
#
_entry.id   8e07870a1c9fb304801698f5f4afd99c
#
_cell.length_a   1.000
_cell.length_b   1.000
_cell.length_c   1.000
_cell.angle_alpha   90.00
_cell.angle_beta   90.00
_cell.angle_gamma   90.00
#
_symmetry.space_group_name_H-M   'P 1'
#
loop_
_entity.id
_entity.type
_entity.pdbx_description
1 polymer ?
#
loop_
_entity_poly.entity_id
_entity_poly.type
_entity_poly.pdbx_seq_one_letter_code
_entity_poly.pdbx_strand_id
1 'polypeptide(L)'
;MVLGEAVYSEHGQLLLSEGVEIQLSHLDILKQRGYKHILIVVKGTEGVKPEKNISDQVKNELVSTVSDSEKKLKQVFKPERYKKEKVLDIVKRDKSVINQILRKKDLFNVVNRCIEDILSEPWTAVNLAKIESENRSVFNHSINVLVLSLCIGHKYHFDKDEMTQLGLGAVNYDIGLLTVPEKIVEKKGPLDDNERKIFNQHTLYGYSMLSDNAAIPPTSAMIALSHHENQDGSGYPRGIKGENRPPVKNLSKGGMIHRFAEIVAVTDCFEAHCYGRRHCSEPLGPLGAIKKLLSLRGTQLNADITNKLVSIIPVYPQGVRIRIISAPLDNLIGSTGVVSKIDEGDLMHPQIIIYENKNGIPIKPLSVNLIKYKTVKIEVV
;
A
#
# COMPACT_ATOMS: atom_id res chain seq x y z
N MET A 1 -25.87 -6.32 13.85
CA MET A 1 -24.39 -6.23 13.72
C MET A 1 -24.01 -4.78 13.96
N VAL A 2 -22.95 -4.56 14.70
CA VAL A 2 -22.49 -3.21 15.07
C VAL A 2 -21.26 -2.87 14.22
N LEU A 3 -21.19 -1.64 13.72
CA LEU A 3 -20.02 -1.15 12.97
C LEU A 3 -18.83 -1.02 13.91
N GLY A 4 -17.74 -1.68 13.58
CA GLY A 4 -16.53 -1.72 14.42
C GLY A 4 -15.59 -0.55 14.18
N GLU A 5 -15.85 0.26 13.14
CA GLU A 5 -15.03 1.39 12.75
C GLU A 5 -15.83 2.38 11.92
N ALA A 6 -15.57 3.68 12.09
CA ALA A 6 -16.24 4.73 11.31
C ALA A 6 -15.93 4.60 9.80
N VAL A 7 -16.94 4.81 8.97
CA VAL A 7 -16.82 4.80 7.50
C VAL A 7 -16.85 6.24 6.99
N TYR A 8 -15.88 6.59 6.12
CA TYR A 8 -15.73 7.94 5.57
C TYR A 8 -15.84 7.89 4.03
N SER A 9 -16.37 8.94 3.43
CA SER A 9 -16.40 9.11 1.97
C SER A 9 -15.00 9.32 1.38
N GLU A 10 -14.88 9.24 0.06
CA GLU A 10 -13.64 9.57 -0.70
C GLU A 10 -13.07 10.97 -0.40
N HIS A 11 -13.91 11.85 0.12
CA HIS A 11 -13.56 13.24 0.49
C HIS A 11 -13.35 13.42 2.00
N GLY A 12 -13.23 12.31 2.77
CA GLY A 12 -13.03 12.35 4.21
C GLY A 12 -14.27 12.73 5.03
N GLN A 13 -15.49 12.77 4.44
CA GLN A 13 -16.72 13.02 5.18
C GLN A 13 -17.18 11.76 5.90
N LEU A 14 -17.53 11.87 7.17
CA LEU A 14 -18.09 10.77 7.94
C LEU A 14 -19.44 10.34 7.34
N LEU A 15 -19.55 9.06 6.98
CA LEU A 15 -20.77 8.43 6.46
C LEU A 15 -21.52 7.68 7.55
N LEU A 16 -20.80 6.86 8.32
CA LEU A 16 -21.33 6.08 9.43
C LEU A 16 -20.33 6.12 10.60
N SER A 17 -20.82 6.34 11.82
CA SER A 17 -20.00 6.33 13.02
C SER A 17 -19.71 4.90 13.52
N GLU A 18 -18.56 4.70 14.14
CA GLU A 18 -18.29 3.48 14.94
C GLU A 18 -19.43 3.28 15.96
N GLY A 19 -19.82 2.03 16.20
CA GLY A 19 -20.86 1.67 17.13
C GLY A 19 -22.29 1.73 16.57
N VAL A 20 -22.49 2.18 15.33
CA VAL A 20 -23.81 2.20 14.68
C VAL A 20 -24.25 0.77 14.37
N GLU A 21 -25.51 0.45 14.68
CA GLU A 21 -26.11 -0.80 14.28
C GLU A 21 -26.38 -0.79 12.76
N ILE A 22 -25.76 -1.75 12.05
CA ILE A 22 -25.84 -1.86 10.60
C ILE A 22 -27.20 -2.42 10.19
N GLN A 23 -27.94 -1.65 9.38
CA GLN A 23 -29.17 -2.04 8.72
C GLN A 23 -28.91 -2.42 7.26
N LEU A 24 -29.82 -3.15 6.62
CA LEU A 24 -29.71 -3.51 5.20
C LEU A 24 -29.57 -2.29 4.30
N SER A 25 -30.30 -1.21 4.59
CA SER A 25 -30.20 0.06 3.86
C SER A 25 -28.81 0.69 3.90
N HIS A 26 -28.09 0.55 5.03
CA HIS A 26 -26.71 1.00 5.13
C HIS A 26 -25.79 0.21 4.22
N LEU A 27 -25.97 -1.14 4.16
CA LEU A 27 -25.18 -2.01 3.28
C LEU A 27 -25.41 -1.69 1.79
N ASP A 28 -26.66 -1.43 1.40
CA ASP A 28 -26.99 -1.06 0.01
C ASP A 28 -26.35 0.26 -0.40
N ILE A 29 -26.38 1.28 0.47
CA ILE A 29 -25.74 2.56 0.22
C ILE A 29 -24.22 2.41 0.12
N LEU A 30 -23.60 1.67 1.05
CA LEU A 30 -22.17 1.42 1.03
C LEU A 30 -21.76 0.66 -0.23
N LYS A 31 -22.53 -0.37 -0.61
CA LYS A 31 -22.28 -1.16 -1.82
C LYS A 31 -22.40 -0.33 -3.11
N GLN A 32 -23.43 0.53 -3.20
CA GLN A 32 -23.58 1.48 -4.34
C GLN A 32 -22.43 2.48 -4.42
N ARG A 33 -21.86 2.85 -3.28
CA ARG A 33 -20.68 3.71 -3.20
C ARG A 33 -19.36 2.96 -3.36
N GLY A 34 -19.44 1.63 -3.64
CA GLY A 34 -18.29 0.79 -3.97
C GLY A 34 -17.56 0.17 -2.77
N TYR A 35 -18.03 0.34 -1.50
CA TYR A 35 -17.39 -0.29 -0.33
C TYR A 35 -17.50 -1.82 -0.38
N LYS A 36 -16.37 -2.51 -0.41
CA LYS A 36 -16.32 -3.98 -0.47
C LYS A 36 -16.29 -4.61 0.92
N HIS A 37 -15.66 -3.93 1.86
CA HIS A 37 -15.44 -4.43 3.21
C HIS A 37 -15.72 -3.34 4.24
N ILE A 38 -16.34 -3.72 5.35
CA ILE A 38 -16.49 -2.89 6.56
C ILE A 38 -16.11 -3.74 7.77
N LEU A 39 -15.57 -3.11 8.79
CA LEU A 39 -15.31 -3.77 10.06
C LEU A 39 -16.61 -3.85 10.86
N ILE A 40 -16.99 -5.06 11.24
CA ILE A 40 -18.15 -5.31 12.11
C ILE A 40 -17.71 -5.97 13.41
N VAL A 41 -18.35 -5.59 14.53
CA VAL A 41 -18.18 -6.25 15.80
C VAL A 41 -19.19 -7.39 15.88
N VAL A 42 -18.69 -8.59 16.11
CA VAL A 42 -19.48 -9.78 16.40
C VAL A 42 -19.45 -10.02 17.91
N LYS A 43 -20.57 -10.51 18.49
CA LYS A 43 -20.64 -10.81 19.91
C LYS A 43 -19.52 -11.74 20.36
N GLY A 44 -18.72 -11.28 21.33
CA GLY A 44 -17.55 -11.99 21.85
C GLY A 44 -16.22 -11.65 21.14
N THR A 45 -16.24 -10.70 20.20
CA THR A 45 -15.05 -10.16 19.53
C THR A 45 -14.87 -8.66 19.76
N GLU A 46 -15.54 -8.08 20.76
CA GLU A 46 -15.57 -6.64 21.05
C GLU A 46 -14.19 -6.06 21.38
N GLY A 47 -13.28 -6.91 21.87
CA GLY A 47 -11.89 -6.55 22.15
C GLY A 47 -10.94 -6.62 20.94
N VAL A 48 -11.43 -7.05 19.77
CA VAL A 48 -10.59 -7.16 18.57
C VAL A 48 -10.57 -5.81 17.87
N LYS A 49 -9.53 -5.02 18.16
CA LYS A 49 -9.29 -3.74 17.50
C LYS A 49 -8.00 -3.84 16.68
N PRO A 50 -8.09 -3.80 15.33
CA PRO A 50 -6.90 -3.80 14.48
C PRO A 50 -5.98 -2.63 14.82
N GLU A 51 -4.67 -2.90 14.95
CA GLU A 51 -3.66 -1.86 15.14
C GLU A 51 -3.71 -0.85 13.99
N LYS A 52 -3.47 0.44 14.29
CA LYS A 52 -3.43 1.52 13.29
C LYS A 52 -1.99 2.03 13.19
N ASN A 53 -1.36 1.84 12.04
CA ASN A 53 -0.06 2.44 11.78
C ASN A 53 -0.16 3.95 11.52
N ILE A 54 -1.31 4.40 11.02
CA ILE A 54 -1.68 5.81 10.86
C ILE A 54 -3.12 6.04 11.34
N SER A 55 -3.42 7.21 11.88
CA SER A 55 -4.76 7.59 12.32
C SER A 55 -5.70 7.77 11.12
N ASP A 56 -7.01 7.54 11.36
CA ASP A 56 -8.02 7.73 10.31
C ASP A 56 -8.06 9.17 9.79
N GLN A 57 -7.80 10.14 10.67
CA GLN A 57 -7.73 11.54 10.29
C GLN A 57 -6.60 11.79 9.30
N VAL A 58 -5.38 11.32 9.60
CA VAL A 58 -4.21 11.46 8.72
C VAL A 58 -4.44 10.73 7.41
N LYS A 59 -4.99 9.52 7.45
CA LYS A 59 -5.35 8.75 6.25
C LYS A 59 -6.30 9.53 5.33
N ASN A 60 -7.43 10.01 5.87
CA ASN A 60 -8.45 10.72 5.09
C ASN A 60 -7.91 12.02 4.49
N GLU A 61 -7.09 12.74 5.23
CA GLU A 61 -6.44 13.96 4.75
C GLU A 61 -5.40 13.67 3.67
N LEU A 62 -4.66 12.57 3.78
CA LEU A 62 -3.73 12.11 2.76
C LEU A 62 -4.47 11.76 1.47
N VAL A 63 -5.55 10.96 1.55
CA VAL A 63 -6.40 10.61 0.41
C VAL A 63 -6.96 11.87 -0.27
N SER A 64 -7.52 12.80 0.49
CA SER A 64 -8.07 14.06 -0.04
C SER A 64 -7.01 14.92 -0.73
N THR A 65 -5.84 15.09 -0.08
CA THR A 65 -4.74 15.92 -0.61
C THR A 65 -4.17 15.34 -1.90
N VAL A 66 -3.97 14.03 -1.94
CA VAL A 66 -3.44 13.31 -3.11
C VAL A 66 -4.45 13.35 -4.26
N SER A 67 -5.73 13.05 -4.00
CA SER A 67 -6.80 13.09 -5.02
C SER A 67 -6.98 14.48 -5.63
N ASP A 68 -6.90 15.53 -4.81
CA ASP A 68 -6.97 16.92 -5.29
C ASP A 68 -5.81 17.30 -6.20
N SER A 69 -4.61 16.84 -5.86
CA SER A 69 -3.41 17.05 -6.67
C SER A 69 -3.50 16.31 -8.00
N GLU A 70 -3.97 15.05 -7.98
CA GLU A 70 -4.22 14.25 -9.18
C GLU A 70 -5.22 14.94 -10.13
N LYS A 71 -6.37 15.36 -9.61
CA LYS A 71 -7.41 16.06 -10.42
C LYS A 71 -6.85 17.28 -11.13
N LYS A 72 -6.02 18.08 -10.44
CA LYS A 72 -5.40 19.28 -11.02
C LYS A 72 -4.34 18.93 -12.06
N LEU A 73 -3.49 17.95 -11.78
CA LEU A 73 -2.48 17.49 -12.72
C LEU A 73 -3.10 16.86 -13.98
N LYS A 74 -4.18 16.09 -13.87
CA LYS A 74 -4.93 15.58 -15.02
C LYS A 74 -5.44 16.69 -15.96
N GLN A 75 -5.73 17.88 -15.43
CA GLN A 75 -6.09 19.03 -16.29
C GLN A 75 -4.89 19.58 -17.08
N VAL A 76 -3.68 19.48 -16.53
CA VAL A 76 -2.44 19.84 -17.25
C VAL A 76 -2.14 18.84 -18.35
N PHE A 77 -2.31 17.55 -18.05
CA PHE A 77 -2.00 16.43 -18.96
C PHE A 77 -3.25 15.89 -19.67
N LYS A 78 -3.95 16.76 -20.46
CA LYS A 78 -5.11 16.31 -21.24
C LYS A 78 -4.67 15.55 -22.49
N PRO A 79 -5.34 14.43 -22.86
CA PRO A 79 -4.97 13.60 -24.02
C PRO A 79 -4.91 14.36 -25.34
N GLU A 80 -5.73 15.43 -25.52
CA GLU A 80 -5.76 16.25 -26.74
C GLU A 80 -4.43 16.98 -26.98
N ARG A 81 -3.68 17.28 -25.91
CA ARG A 81 -2.38 17.95 -25.99
C ARG A 81 -1.30 17.04 -26.57
N TYR A 82 -1.33 15.72 -26.25
CA TYR A 82 -0.35 14.75 -26.75
C TYR A 82 -0.40 14.50 -28.26
N LYS A 83 -1.50 14.84 -28.90
CA LYS A 83 -1.62 14.75 -30.37
C LYS A 83 -0.78 15.79 -31.09
N LYS A 84 -0.39 16.89 -30.41
CA LYS A 84 0.29 18.04 -31.01
C LYS A 84 1.70 18.29 -30.46
N GLU A 85 1.99 17.83 -29.24
CA GLU A 85 3.22 18.16 -28.52
C GLU A 85 3.81 16.90 -27.87
N LYS A 86 5.14 16.85 -27.74
CA LYS A 86 5.81 15.79 -26.96
C LYS A 86 5.57 16.01 -25.45
N VAL A 87 5.41 14.94 -24.69
CA VAL A 87 5.16 15.00 -23.23
C VAL A 87 6.21 15.83 -22.50
N LEU A 88 7.49 15.67 -22.83
CA LEU A 88 8.57 16.46 -22.19
C LEU A 88 8.46 17.96 -22.44
N ASP A 89 7.96 18.38 -23.61
CA ASP A 89 7.77 19.79 -23.94
C ASP A 89 6.61 20.36 -23.11
N ILE A 90 5.54 19.60 -22.90
CA ILE A 90 4.44 19.96 -22.02
C ILE A 90 4.95 20.09 -20.56
N VAL A 91 5.71 19.11 -20.06
CA VAL A 91 6.28 19.14 -18.72
C VAL A 91 7.16 20.37 -18.52
N LYS A 92 8.03 20.67 -19.49
CA LYS A 92 8.91 21.87 -19.42
C LYS A 92 8.13 23.17 -19.43
N ARG A 93 7.17 23.31 -20.36
CA ARG A 93 6.36 24.54 -20.49
C ARG A 93 5.50 24.79 -19.26
N ASP A 94 4.83 23.75 -18.76
CA ASP A 94 3.87 23.88 -17.65
C ASP A 94 4.53 23.61 -16.28
N LYS A 95 5.87 23.57 -16.21
CA LYS A 95 6.65 23.26 -15.00
C LYS A 95 6.27 24.11 -13.79
N SER A 96 6.04 25.41 -13.98
CA SER A 96 5.61 26.30 -12.90
C SER A 96 4.26 25.90 -12.31
N VAL A 97 3.31 25.50 -13.15
CA VAL A 97 1.98 25.05 -12.72
C VAL A 97 2.08 23.71 -12.00
N ILE A 98 2.87 22.76 -12.53
CA ILE A 98 3.13 21.47 -11.89
C ILE A 98 3.75 21.70 -10.50
N ASN A 99 4.79 22.55 -10.44
CA ASN A 99 5.43 22.90 -9.18
C ASN A 99 4.47 23.54 -8.18
N GLN A 100 3.56 24.41 -8.63
CA GLN A 100 2.56 25.04 -7.77
C GLN A 100 1.56 24.01 -7.21
N ILE A 101 1.12 23.04 -8.04
CA ILE A 101 0.21 21.96 -7.60
C ILE A 101 0.91 21.07 -6.56
N LEU A 102 2.18 20.70 -6.78
CA LEU A 102 2.95 19.85 -5.88
C LEU A 102 3.48 20.57 -4.64
N ARG A 103 3.58 21.91 -4.68
CA ARG A 103 4.06 22.78 -3.58
C ARG A 103 3.11 22.92 -2.42
N LYS A 104 1.92 22.33 -2.47
CA LYS A 104 0.97 22.50 -1.38
C LYS A 104 1.61 22.09 -0.06
N LYS A 105 1.67 23.03 0.88
CA LYS A 105 2.06 22.78 2.28
C LYS A 105 1.31 21.60 2.87
N ASP A 106 0.10 21.35 2.37
CA ASP A 106 -0.78 20.29 2.80
C ASP A 106 -0.17 18.89 2.60
N LEU A 107 0.46 18.60 1.44
CA LEU A 107 1.08 17.28 1.20
C LEU A 107 2.28 17.06 2.12
N PHE A 108 3.15 18.06 2.26
CA PHE A 108 4.30 17.98 3.17
C PHE A 108 3.84 17.79 4.62
N ASN A 109 2.83 18.57 5.05
CA ASN A 109 2.31 18.50 6.43
C ASN A 109 1.65 17.15 6.72
N VAL A 110 0.83 16.62 5.80
CA VAL A 110 0.15 15.34 6.03
C VAL A 110 1.13 14.17 5.99
N VAL A 111 2.16 14.19 5.13
CA VAL A 111 3.25 13.20 5.14
C VAL A 111 4.00 13.24 6.47
N ASN A 112 4.33 14.43 7.00
CA ASN A 112 4.98 14.53 8.32
C ASN A 112 4.10 14.00 9.45
N ARG A 113 2.78 14.25 9.43
CA ARG A 113 1.88 13.65 10.42
C ARG A 113 1.80 12.12 10.28
N CYS A 114 1.81 11.61 9.06
CA CYS A 114 1.90 10.17 8.82
C CYS A 114 3.20 9.57 9.44
N ILE A 115 4.31 10.30 9.34
CA ILE A 115 5.57 9.92 9.98
C ILE A 115 5.43 9.97 11.50
N GLU A 116 4.83 11.02 12.05
CA GLU A 116 4.60 11.17 13.49
C GLU A 116 3.71 10.03 14.03
N ASP A 117 2.64 9.68 13.35
CA ASP A 117 1.78 8.54 13.71
C ASP A 117 2.59 7.22 13.74
N ILE A 118 3.40 6.95 12.71
CA ILE A 118 4.22 5.73 12.63
C ILE A 118 5.30 5.67 13.72
N LEU A 119 5.80 6.82 14.16
CA LEU A 119 6.85 6.91 15.19
C LEU A 119 6.29 6.98 16.62
N SER A 120 5.01 7.33 16.81
CA SER A 120 4.43 7.62 18.13
C SER A 120 4.11 6.39 18.95
N GLU A 121 3.69 5.30 18.30
CA GLU A 121 3.20 4.10 18.96
C GLU A 121 4.01 2.86 18.55
N PRO A 122 4.34 1.98 19.50
CA PRO A 122 4.91 0.67 19.16
C PRO A 122 3.85 -0.16 18.41
N TRP A 123 4.22 -0.67 17.26
CA TRP A 123 3.38 -1.56 16.46
C TRP A 123 4.16 -2.83 16.08
N THR A 124 3.45 -3.95 16.11
CA THR A 124 4.01 -5.28 15.86
C THR A 124 4.07 -5.58 14.38
N ALA A 125 2.99 -5.23 13.67
CA ALA A 125 2.82 -5.57 12.27
C ALA A 125 2.08 -4.44 11.53
N VAL A 126 2.28 -4.39 10.21
CA VAL A 126 1.56 -3.43 9.36
C VAL A 126 0.11 -3.87 9.23
N ASN A 127 -0.83 -2.97 9.53
CA ASN A 127 -2.25 -3.24 9.30
C ASN A 127 -2.61 -2.97 7.84
N LEU A 128 -2.68 -4.03 7.06
CA LEU A 128 -3.02 -3.96 5.64
C LEU A 128 -4.51 -3.77 5.37
N ALA A 129 -5.38 -4.13 6.32
CA ALA A 129 -6.84 -4.14 6.11
C ALA A 129 -7.45 -2.77 5.86
N LYS A 130 -6.73 -1.69 6.18
CA LYS A 130 -7.25 -0.32 6.17
C LYS A 130 -6.83 0.55 5.00
N ILE A 131 -5.96 0.06 4.15
CA ILE A 131 -5.39 0.88 3.10
C ILE A 131 -6.14 0.68 1.77
N GLU A 132 -7.03 -0.30 1.73
CA GLU A 132 -7.87 -0.53 0.55
C GLU A 132 -8.86 0.62 0.37
N SER A 133 -8.53 1.59 -0.48
CA SER A 133 -9.48 2.58 -0.97
C SER A 133 -10.07 2.09 -2.29
N GLU A 134 -11.38 2.18 -2.42
CA GLU A 134 -12.13 1.68 -3.58
C GLU A 134 -11.90 2.46 -4.86
N ASN A 135 -11.37 3.66 -4.74
CA ASN A 135 -11.05 4.49 -5.88
C ASN A 135 -9.73 4.01 -6.50
N ARG A 136 -9.84 3.31 -7.62
CA ARG A 136 -8.72 2.81 -8.43
C ARG A 136 -7.95 3.93 -9.14
N SER A 137 -7.76 5.07 -8.48
CA SER A 137 -6.92 6.15 -8.94
C SER A 137 -5.46 5.69 -8.95
N VAL A 138 -4.69 6.19 -9.90
CA VAL A 138 -3.24 5.95 -10.00
C VAL A 138 -2.51 6.26 -8.69
N PHE A 139 -3.06 7.16 -7.87
CA PHE A 139 -2.42 7.61 -6.63
C PHE A 139 -2.88 6.90 -5.35
N ASN A 140 -4.01 6.18 -5.37
CA ASN A 140 -4.48 5.55 -4.13
C ASN A 140 -3.54 4.43 -3.66
N HIS A 141 -2.94 3.68 -4.58
CA HIS A 141 -1.92 2.70 -4.21
C HIS A 141 -0.62 3.35 -3.73
N SER A 142 -0.30 4.57 -4.20
CA SER A 142 0.89 5.29 -3.70
C SER A 142 0.78 5.64 -2.21
N ILE A 143 -0.43 5.74 -1.66
CA ILE A 143 -0.64 5.91 -0.22
C ILE A 143 -0.24 4.65 0.54
N ASN A 144 -0.58 3.48 0.01
CA ASN A 144 -0.18 2.20 0.60
C ASN A 144 1.34 2.04 0.56
N VAL A 145 1.92 2.33 -0.61
CA VAL A 145 3.37 2.29 -0.81
C VAL A 145 4.08 3.29 0.12
N LEU A 146 3.52 4.49 0.32
CA LEU A 146 4.00 5.47 1.29
C LEU A 146 4.05 4.87 2.70
N VAL A 147 2.93 4.35 3.21
CA VAL A 147 2.86 3.81 4.57
C VAL A 147 3.82 2.64 4.75
N LEU A 148 3.83 1.69 3.81
CA LEU A 148 4.75 0.55 3.84
C LEU A 148 6.22 0.99 3.82
N SER A 149 6.56 1.97 2.97
CA SER A 149 7.92 2.50 2.87
C SER A 149 8.37 3.20 4.15
N LEU A 150 7.48 3.98 4.77
CA LEU A 150 7.75 4.62 6.06
C LEU A 150 7.91 3.60 7.19
N CYS A 151 7.10 2.53 7.21
CA CYS A 151 7.28 1.43 8.16
C CYS A 151 8.66 0.75 7.98
N ILE A 152 9.11 0.54 6.74
CA ILE A 152 10.47 0.04 6.47
C ILE A 152 11.52 1.04 6.95
N GLY A 153 11.38 2.33 6.63
CA GLY A 153 12.29 3.38 7.07
C GLY A 153 12.43 3.42 8.60
N HIS A 154 11.31 3.30 9.32
CA HIS A 154 11.30 3.18 10.78
C HIS A 154 12.11 1.96 11.26
N LYS A 155 11.94 0.78 10.64
CA LYS A 155 12.71 -0.43 10.99
C LYS A 155 14.20 -0.35 10.63
N TYR A 156 14.61 0.59 9.78
CA TYR A 156 16.01 0.93 9.51
C TYR A 156 16.49 2.14 10.34
N HIS A 157 15.67 2.64 11.27
CA HIS A 157 15.98 3.77 12.14
C HIS A 157 16.36 5.05 11.36
N PHE A 158 15.66 5.31 10.26
CA PHE A 158 15.85 6.54 9.50
C PHE A 158 15.50 7.76 10.35
N ASP A 159 16.31 8.81 10.22
CA ASP A 159 16.02 10.09 10.86
C ASP A 159 14.80 10.78 10.21
N LYS A 160 14.30 11.85 10.85
CA LYS A 160 13.10 12.55 10.39
C LYS A 160 13.25 13.11 8.97
N ASP A 161 14.45 13.57 8.60
CA ASP A 161 14.73 14.09 7.26
C ASP A 161 14.67 12.97 6.21
N GLU A 162 15.32 11.84 6.49
CA GLU A 162 15.27 10.64 5.65
C GLU A 162 13.84 10.12 5.48
N MET A 163 13.05 10.07 6.56
CA MET A 163 11.65 9.68 6.53
C MET A 163 10.80 10.64 5.67
N THR A 164 11.03 11.95 5.81
CA THR A 164 10.34 12.97 5.00
C THR A 164 10.68 12.82 3.52
N GLN A 165 11.96 12.65 3.18
CA GLN A 165 12.41 12.45 1.80
C GLN A 165 11.82 11.17 1.19
N LEU A 166 11.85 10.06 1.93
CA LEU A 166 11.26 8.79 1.51
C LEU A 166 9.75 8.92 1.32
N GLY A 167 9.04 9.52 2.28
CA GLY A 167 7.59 9.69 2.22
C GLY A 167 7.13 10.55 1.06
N LEU A 168 7.75 11.72 0.84
CA LEU A 168 7.43 12.59 -0.30
C LEU A 168 7.75 11.92 -1.64
N GLY A 169 8.78 11.08 -1.69
CA GLY A 169 9.10 10.30 -2.87
C GLY A 169 8.11 9.17 -3.11
N ALA A 170 7.77 8.42 -2.07
CA ALA A 170 6.86 7.28 -2.17
C ALA A 170 5.42 7.68 -2.55
N VAL A 171 4.93 8.86 -2.13
CA VAL A 171 3.60 9.32 -2.53
C VAL A 171 3.54 9.81 -3.98
N ASN A 172 4.69 10.19 -4.57
CA ASN A 172 4.76 10.78 -5.91
C ASN A 172 5.47 9.90 -6.95
N TYR A 173 5.92 8.70 -6.58
CA TYR A 173 6.80 7.89 -7.44
C TYR A 173 6.24 7.56 -8.81
N ASP A 174 4.93 7.36 -8.88
CA ASP A 174 4.18 7.00 -10.10
C ASP A 174 3.51 8.21 -10.79
N ILE A 175 3.85 9.45 -10.39
CA ILE A 175 3.23 10.66 -10.95
C ILE A 175 3.30 10.73 -12.48
N GLY A 176 4.32 10.16 -13.07
CA GLY A 176 4.49 10.10 -14.52
C GLY A 176 3.41 9.29 -15.24
N LEU A 177 2.69 8.39 -14.56
CA LEU A 177 1.55 7.66 -15.15
C LEU A 177 0.44 8.59 -15.64
N LEU A 178 0.34 9.80 -15.13
CA LEU A 178 -0.59 10.82 -15.64
C LEU A 178 -0.35 11.20 -17.10
N THR A 179 0.82 10.90 -17.63
CA THR A 179 1.19 11.17 -19.02
C THR A 179 1.01 9.96 -19.92
N VAL A 180 0.78 8.79 -19.36
CA VAL A 180 0.54 7.55 -20.11
C VAL A 180 -0.93 7.52 -20.53
N PRO A 181 -1.25 7.16 -21.79
CA PRO A 181 -2.64 7.04 -22.23
C PRO A 181 -3.46 6.14 -21.33
N GLU A 182 -4.62 6.61 -20.90
CA GLU A 182 -5.50 5.90 -19.95
C GLU A 182 -5.82 4.48 -20.40
N LYS A 183 -6.03 4.26 -21.71
CA LYS A 183 -6.26 2.92 -22.29
C LYS A 183 -5.11 1.94 -22.03
N ILE A 184 -3.87 2.43 -21.83
CA ILE A 184 -2.70 1.61 -21.48
C ILE A 184 -2.66 1.40 -19.97
N VAL A 185 -2.84 2.46 -19.18
CA VAL A 185 -2.86 2.39 -17.71
C VAL A 185 -4.01 1.51 -17.21
N GLU A 186 -5.17 1.58 -17.88
CA GLU A 186 -6.40 0.89 -17.52
C GLU A 186 -6.54 -0.52 -18.14
N LYS A 187 -5.59 -0.94 -19.00
CA LYS A 187 -5.67 -2.22 -19.70
C LYS A 187 -5.66 -3.37 -18.71
N LYS A 188 -6.63 -4.27 -18.85
CA LYS A 188 -6.64 -5.55 -18.12
C LYS A 188 -5.78 -6.56 -18.86
N GLY A 189 -4.81 -7.16 -18.16
CA GLY A 189 -3.90 -8.15 -18.70
C GLY A 189 -2.59 -7.55 -19.25
N PRO A 190 -1.74 -8.35 -19.89
CA PRO A 190 -0.38 -7.95 -20.25
C PRO A 190 -0.35 -6.85 -21.31
N LEU A 191 0.62 -5.95 -21.19
CA LEU A 191 0.94 -4.96 -22.21
C LEU A 191 1.73 -5.61 -23.33
N ASP A 192 1.43 -5.23 -24.59
CA ASP A 192 2.30 -5.54 -25.71
C ASP A 192 3.61 -4.72 -25.66
N ASP A 193 4.56 -5.01 -26.57
CA ASP A 193 5.88 -4.38 -26.56
C ASP A 193 5.83 -2.85 -26.81
N ASN A 194 4.88 -2.37 -27.62
CA ASN A 194 4.73 -0.94 -27.87
C ASN A 194 4.06 -0.25 -26.67
N GLU A 195 3.01 -0.84 -26.13
CA GLU A 195 2.35 -0.36 -24.92
C GLU A 195 3.33 -0.32 -23.74
N ARG A 196 4.15 -1.36 -23.59
CA ARG A 196 5.21 -1.43 -22.58
C ARG A 196 6.24 -0.33 -22.72
N LYS A 197 6.70 -0.05 -23.93
CA LYS A 197 7.62 1.08 -24.19
C LYS A 197 7.00 2.41 -23.80
N ILE A 198 5.72 2.63 -24.11
CA ILE A 198 5.01 3.85 -23.71
C ILE A 198 4.83 3.90 -22.18
N PHE A 199 4.41 2.80 -21.57
CA PHE A 199 4.23 2.70 -20.13
C PHE A 199 5.53 3.00 -19.39
N ASN A 200 6.65 2.41 -19.78
CA ASN A 200 7.95 2.58 -19.12
C ASN A 200 8.45 4.03 -19.12
N GLN A 201 7.94 4.88 -20.02
CA GLN A 201 8.29 6.32 -20.05
C GLN A 201 7.83 7.07 -18.81
N HIS A 202 6.87 6.53 -18.02
CA HIS A 202 6.38 7.21 -16.80
C HIS A 202 7.51 7.51 -15.82
N THR A 203 8.55 6.67 -15.75
CA THR A 203 9.69 6.90 -14.85
C THR A 203 10.47 8.16 -15.22
N LEU A 204 10.74 8.35 -16.52
CA LEU A 204 11.43 9.54 -17.04
C LEU A 204 10.57 10.80 -16.93
N TYR A 205 9.27 10.68 -17.21
CA TYR A 205 8.34 11.81 -17.10
C TYR A 205 8.10 12.18 -15.65
N GLY A 206 7.96 11.21 -14.75
CA GLY A 206 7.87 11.43 -13.30
C GLY A 206 9.12 12.15 -12.77
N TYR A 207 10.30 11.68 -13.14
CA TYR A 207 11.55 12.36 -12.83
C TYR A 207 11.54 13.83 -13.31
N SER A 208 11.16 14.06 -14.56
CA SER A 208 11.11 15.42 -15.13
C SER A 208 10.08 16.32 -14.41
N MET A 209 8.96 15.76 -13.95
CA MET A 209 7.96 16.50 -13.18
C MET A 209 8.44 16.88 -11.78
N LEU A 210 9.19 16.02 -11.12
CA LEU A 210 9.64 16.20 -9.74
C LEU A 210 10.98 16.92 -9.62
N SER A 211 11.86 16.79 -10.63
CA SER A 211 13.16 17.48 -10.63
C SER A 211 12.98 19.00 -10.63
N ASP A 212 13.94 19.73 -10.05
CA ASP A 212 13.96 21.19 -9.97
C ASP A 212 12.73 21.82 -9.29
N ASN A 213 12.08 21.08 -8.40
CA ASN A 213 10.99 21.58 -7.56
C ASN A 213 11.53 21.88 -6.17
N ALA A 214 11.53 23.16 -5.77
CA ALA A 214 12.06 23.59 -4.47
C ALA A 214 11.30 23.00 -3.26
N ALA A 215 10.09 22.48 -3.44
CA ALA A 215 9.29 21.87 -2.38
C ALA A 215 9.38 20.33 -2.34
N ILE A 216 10.03 19.73 -3.34
CA ILE A 216 10.20 18.27 -3.46
C ILE A 216 11.68 17.96 -3.36
N PRO A 217 12.12 17.11 -2.42
CA PRO A 217 13.52 16.72 -2.33
C PRO A 217 14.03 16.08 -3.64
N PRO A 218 15.27 16.34 -4.06
CA PRO A 218 15.84 15.70 -5.26
C PRO A 218 15.78 14.16 -5.23
N THR A 219 15.82 13.57 -4.04
CA THR A 219 15.67 12.14 -3.81
C THR A 219 14.31 11.61 -4.27
N SER A 220 13.23 12.41 -4.18
CA SER A 220 11.89 12.04 -4.67
C SER A 220 11.88 11.85 -6.19
N ALA A 221 12.58 12.73 -6.94
CA ALA A 221 12.73 12.55 -8.39
C ALA A 221 13.53 11.28 -8.71
N MET A 222 14.57 10.98 -7.93
CA MET A 222 15.37 9.76 -8.10
C MET A 222 14.54 8.48 -7.82
N ILE A 223 13.59 8.53 -6.89
CA ILE A 223 12.65 7.42 -6.65
C ILE A 223 11.78 7.20 -7.89
N ALA A 224 11.16 8.25 -8.41
CA ALA A 224 10.34 8.16 -9.62
C ALA A 224 11.13 7.62 -10.82
N LEU A 225 12.41 7.98 -10.96
CA LEU A 225 13.27 7.49 -12.04
C LEU A 225 13.62 6.01 -11.89
N SER A 226 13.81 5.50 -10.67
CA SER A 226 14.59 4.27 -10.45
C SER A 226 13.82 3.14 -9.76
N HIS A 227 12.53 3.32 -9.41
CA HIS A 227 11.76 2.29 -8.69
C HIS A 227 11.46 1.02 -9.51
N HIS A 228 11.73 1.04 -10.81
CA HIS A 228 11.68 -0.13 -11.69
C HIS A 228 13.06 -0.65 -12.12
N GLU A 229 14.14 -0.16 -11.51
CA GLU A 229 15.44 -0.78 -11.67
C GLU A 229 15.50 -2.09 -10.87
N ASN A 230 16.12 -3.12 -11.45
CA ASN A 230 16.25 -4.44 -10.82
C ASN A 230 17.68 -4.64 -10.29
N GLN A 231 17.83 -5.44 -9.22
CA GLN A 231 19.14 -5.72 -8.62
C GLN A 231 20.12 -6.35 -9.63
N ASP A 232 19.63 -7.15 -10.58
CA ASP A 232 20.42 -7.80 -11.64
C ASP A 232 20.71 -6.90 -12.85
N GLY A 233 20.12 -5.68 -12.90
CA GLY A 233 20.26 -4.75 -14.02
C GLY A 233 19.30 -5.01 -15.18
N SER A 234 18.34 -5.92 -15.05
CA SER A 234 17.31 -6.17 -16.07
C SER A 234 16.16 -5.16 -16.05
N GLY A 235 16.17 -4.20 -15.11
CA GLY A 235 15.14 -3.19 -14.94
C GLY A 235 15.25 -2.02 -15.93
N TYR A 236 14.48 -0.98 -15.68
CA TYR A 236 14.44 0.23 -16.48
C TYR A 236 14.33 1.49 -15.62
N PRO A 237 14.62 2.70 -16.15
CA PRO A 237 14.94 3.03 -17.53
C PRO A 237 16.43 2.92 -17.89
N ARG A 238 17.33 2.74 -16.92
CA ARG A 238 18.78 2.80 -17.12
C ARG A 238 19.47 1.44 -17.11
N GLY A 239 18.80 0.40 -16.59
CA GLY A 239 19.36 -0.95 -16.42
C GLY A 239 20.54 -0.99 -15.45
N ILE A 240 20.50 -0.19 -14.39
CA ILE A 240 21.54 -0.17 -13.35
C ILE A 240 21.36 -1.30 -12.35
N LYS A 241 22.48 -1.80 -11.82
CA LYS A 241 22.48 -2.90 -10.86
C LYS A 241 22.42 -2.40 -9.43
N GLY A 242 21.77 -3.18 -8.56
CA GLY A 242 21.82 -3.01 -7.11
C GLY A 242 22.89 -3.88 -6.46
N GLU A 243 23.04 -3.77 -5.14
CA GLU A 243 24.02 -4.52 -4.35
C GLU A 243 23.42 -5.41 -3.27
N ASN A 244 22.08 -5.51 -3.21
CA ASN A 244 21.38 -6.34 -2.22
C ASN A 244 21.78 -6.08 -0.76
N ARG A 245 22.09 -4.82 -0.42
CA ARG A 245 22.54 -4.42 0.91
C ARG A 245 21.48 -3.56 1.63
N PRO A 246 21.60 -3.38 2.95
CA PRO A 246 20.77 -2.44 3.69
C PRO A 246 20.80 -1.02 3.09
N PRO A 247 19.69 -0.27 3.14
CA PRO A 247 19.58 1.08 2.55
C PRO A 247 20.26 2.17 3.42
N VAL A 248 21.57 2.04 3.63
CA VAL A 248 22.33 2.95 4.50
C VAL A 248 22.73 4.26 3.82
N LYS A 249 22.94 5.31 4.62
CA LYS A 249 23.38 6.64 4.19
C LYS A 249 24.80 6.57 3.60
N ASN A 250 25.06 7.37 2.56
CA ASN A 250 26.41 7.64 2.01
C ASN A 250 27.14 6.51 1.25
N LEU A 251 26.44 5.52 0.74
CA LEU A 251 27.10 4.50 -0.06
C LEU A 251 26.75 4.57 -1.57
N SER A 252 25.99 5.57 -2.01
CA SER A 252 25.65 5.77 -3.41
C SER A 252 26.86 6.29 -4.20
N LYS A 253 27.71 5.40 -4.67
CA LYS A 253 28.60 5.71 -5.79
C LYS A 253 27.72 5.90 -7.03
N GLY A 254 28.05 6.89 -7.88
CA GLY A 254 27.28 7.09 -9.12
C GLY A 254 27.14 5.78 -9.90
N GLY A 255 25.95 5.53 -10.48
CA GLY A 255 25.66 4.31 -11.22
C GLY A 255 24.94 3.21 -10.45
N MET A 256 24.51 3.47 -9.21
CA MET A 256 23.73 2.51 -8.38
C MET A 256 22.27 2.94 -8.24
N ILE A 257 21.39 1.96 -7.94
CA ILE A 257 20.00 2.24 -7.59
C ILE A 257 19.97 3.06 -6.29
N HIS A 258 19.16 4.13 -6.28
CA HIS A 258 19.02 4.94 -5.08
C HIS A 258 18.32 4.14 -3.98
N ARG A 259 18.84 4.15 -2.74
CA ARG A 259 18.36 3.35 -1.61
C ARG A 259 16.84 3.47 -1.34
N PHE A 260 16.28 4.68 -1.51
CA PHE A 260 14.84 4.89 -1.35
C PHE A 260 14.04 4.34 -2.52
N ALA A 261 14.58 4.32 -3.72
CA ALA A 261 13.94 3.67 -4.87
C ALA A 261 13.88 2.14 -4.68
N GLU A 262 14.91 1.53 -4.09
CA GLU A 262 14.89 0.10 -3.73
C GLU A 262 13.80 -0.22 -2.69
N ILE A 263 13.58 0.66 -1.69
CA ILE A 263 12.49 0.50 -0.72
C ILE A 263 11.14 0.58 -1.44
N VAL A 264 10.94 1.61 -2.27
CA VAL A 264 9.68 1.80 -3.01
C VAL A 264 9.43 0.64 -3.98
N ALA A 265 10.46 0.12 -4.67
CA ALA A 265 10.33 -1.04 -5.55
C ALA A 265 9.80 -2.28 -4.82
N VAL A 266 10.29 -2.55 -3.60
CA VAL A 266 9.84 -3.70 -2.78
C VAL A 266 8.41 -3.49 -2.29
N THR A 267 8.07 -2.30 -1.80
CA THR A 267 6.72 -2.01 -1.26
C THR A 267 5.67 -1.91 -2.36
N ASP A 268 6.03 -1.37 -3.52
CA ASP A 268 5.20 -1.32 -4.71
C ASP A 268 4.90 -2.73 -5.25
N CYS A 269 5.92 -3.58 -5.36
CA CYS A 269 5.75 -4.96 -5.76
C CYS A 269 4.84 -5.73 -4.79
N PHE A 270 4.98 -5.53 -3.47
CA PHE A 270 4.10 -6.14 -2.49
C PHE A 270 2.66 -5.69 -2.67
N GLU A 271 2.42 -4.38 -2.73
CA GLU A 271 1.10 -3.79 -2.87
C GLU A 271 0.41 -4.27 -4.14
N ALA A 272 1.12 -4.24 -5.27
CA ALA A 272 0.59 -4.68 -6.56
C ALA A 272 0.15 -6.15 -6.57
N HIS A 273 0.89 -7.04 -5.92
CA HIS A 273 0.53 -8.46 -5.85
C HIS A 273 -0.49 -8.77 -4.76
N CYS A 274 -0.49 -8.02 -3.65
CA CYS A 274 -1.42 -8.21 -2.56
C CYS A 274 -2.87 -7.86 -2.96
N TYR A 275 -3.04 -6.69 -3.61
CA TYR A 275 -4.36 -6.15 -3.94
C TYR A 275 -4.73 -6.26 -5.41
N GLY A 276 -3.78 -6.64 -6.27
CA GLY A 276 -3.95 -6.73 -7.71
C GLY A 276 -3.87 -5.37 -8.39
N ARG A 277 -3.07 -5.27 -9.44
CA ARG A 277 -3.06 -4.14 -10.37
C ARG A 277 -3.52 -4.59 -11.75
N ARG A 278 -3.97 -3.66 -12.58
CA ARG A 278 -4.58 -3.94 -13.89
C ARG A 278 -3.69 -4.72 -14.86
N HIS A 279 -2.37 -4.56 -14.73
CA HIS A 279 -1.38 -5.28 -15.56
C HIS A 279 -0.77 -6.49 -14.85
N CYS A 280 -1.11 -6.70 -13.58
CA CYS A 280 -0.70 -7.84 -12.79
C CYS A 280 -1.79 -8.93 -12.79
N SER A 281 -1.43 -10.10 -12.30
CA SER A 281 -2.37 -11.18 -12.00
C SER A 281 -3.44 -10.75 -11.00
N GLU A 282 -4.47 -11.57 -10.84
CA GLU A 282 -5.47 -11.44 -9.77
C GLU A 282 -4.81 -11.25 -8.39
N PRO A 283 -5.48 -10.57 -7.45
CA PRO A 283 -4.98 -10.37 -6.10
C PRO A 283 -4.58 -11.69 -5.44
N LEU A 284 -3.37 -11.74 -4.93
CA LEU A 284 -2.83 -12.95 -4.27
C LEU A 284 -3.04 -12.93 -2.74
N GLY A 285 -3.49 -11.80 -2.20
CA GLY A 285 -3.50 -11.56 -0.75
C GLY A 285 -2.10 -11.53 -0.11
N PRO A 286 -2.01 -11.29 1.22
CA PRO A 286 -0.72 -11.10 1.89
C PRO A 286 0.24 -12.28 1.73
N LEU A 287 -0.23 -13.50 1.95
CA LEU A 287 0.61 -14.70 1.83
C LEU A 287 1.15 -14.91 0.41
N GLY A 288 0.29 -14.72 -0.60
CA GLY A 288 0.70 -14.86 -2.00
C GLY A 288 1.70 -13.78 -2.42
N ALA A 289 1.47 -12.53 -1.99
CA ALA A 289 2.39 -11.42 -2.21
C ALA A 289 3.76 -11.67 -1.55
N ILE A 290 3.80 -12.13 -0.30
CA ILE A 290 5.04 -12.52 0.39
C ILE A 290 5.79 -13.59 -0.41
N LYS A 291 5.12 -14.66 -0.84
CA LYS A 291 5.75 -15.72 -1.66
C LYS A 291 6.32 -15.15 -2.95
N LYS A 292 5.59 -14.24 -3.59
CA LYS A 292 6.06 -13.58 -4.82
C LYS A 292 7.31 -12.74 -4.57
N LEU A 293 7.32 -11.90 -3.52
CA LEU A 293 8.49 -11.10 -3.15
C LEU A 293 9.71 -11.98 -2.92
N LEU A 294 9.54 -13.07 -2.14
CA LEU A 294 10.62 -14.01 -1.87
C LEU A 294 11.17 -14.66 -3.14
N SER A 295 10.35 -14.90 -4.16
CA SER A 295 10.79 -15.43 -5.45
C SER A 295 11.58 -14.45 -6.30
N LEU A 296 11.42 -13.14 -6.06
CA LEU A 296 12.09 -12.03 -6.76
C LEU A 296 13.31 -11.49 -5.98
N ARG A 297 13.45 -11.94 -4.74
CA ARG A 297 14.48 -11.50 -3.81
C ARG A 297 15.89 -11.74 -4.35
N GLY A 298 16.72 -10.71 -4.35
CA GLY A 298 18.11 -10.78 -4.75
C GLY A 298 18.37 -10.66 -6.25
N THR A 299 17.33 -10.82 -7.07
CA THR A 299 17.39 -10.64 -8.54
C THR A 299 16.70 -9.36 -8.99
N GLN A 300 15.42 -9.24 -8.78
CA GLN A 300 14.69 -8.01 -9.07
C GLN A 300 14.65 -7.07 -7.87
N LEU A 301 14.35 -7.60 -6.69
CA LEU A 301 14.17 -6.86 -5.46
C LEU A 301 15.39 -6.98 -4.54
N ASN A 302 15.70 -5.89 -3.84
CA ASN A 302 16.76 -5.88 -2.82
C ASN A 302 16.45 -6.90 -1.72
N ALA A 303 17.40 -7.82 -1.50
CA ALA A 303 17.21 -8.97 -0.61
C ALA A 303 17.02 -8.57 0.86
N ASP A 304 17.78 -7.58 1.33
CA ASP A 304 17.70 -7.13 2.73
C ASP A 304 16.37 -6.41 2.99
N ILE A 305 15.98 -5.49 2.10
CA ILE A 305 14.70 -4.75 2.20
C ILE A 305 13.51 -5.71 2.09
N THR A 306 13.58 -6.69 1.19
CA THR A 306 12.53 -7.72 1.06
C THR A 306 12.35 -8.51 2.37
N ASN A 307 13.45 -8.96 2.98
CA ASN A 307 13.40 -9.65 4.28
C ASN A 307 12.82 -8.74 5.38
N LYS A 308 13.20 -7.45 5.39
CA LYS A 308 12.69 -6.48 6.34
C LYS A 308 11.17 -6.28 6.18
N LEU A 309 10.67 -6.13 4.95
CA LEU A 309 9.23 -6.01 4.71
C LEU A 309 8.49 -7.27 5.16
N VAL A 310 8.96 -8.46 4.77
CA VAL A 310 8.33 -9.73 5.16
C VAL A 310 8.27 -9.89 6.68
N SER A 311 9.25 -9.37 7.42
CA SER A 311 9.28 -9.43 8.89
C SER A 311 8.25 -8.55 9.59
N ILE A 312 7.54 -7.68 8.88
CA ILE A 312 6.52 -6.78 9.46
C ILE A 312 5.13 -6.99 8.84
N ILE A 313 4.99 -7.85 7.84
CA ILE A 313 3.70 -8.13 7.20
C ILE A 313 3.07 -9.38 7.82
N PRO A 314 1.91 -9.27 8.46
CA PRO A 314 1.20 -10.43 8.97
C PRO A 314 0.55 -11.20 7.82
N VAL A 315 0.69 -12.52 7.85
CA VAL A 315 0.00 -13.40 6.87
C VAL A 315 -1.51 -13.32 7.04
N TYR A 316 -1.96 -13.21 8.28
CA TYR A 316 -3.36 -13.07 8.67
C TYR A 316 -3.52 -11.76 9.46
N PRO A 317 -3.96 -10.67 8.82
CA PRO A 317 -4.13 -9.39 9.49
C PRO A 317 -5.14 -9.46 10.64
N GLN A 318 -4.92 -8.68 11.69
CA GLN A 318 -5.85 -8.59 12.81
C GLN A 318 -7.22 -8.06 12.35
N GLY A 319 -8.29 -8.66 12.84
CA GLY A 319 -9.66 -8.35 12.44
C GLY A 319 -10.16 -9.10 11.21
N VAL A 320 -9.29 -9.84 10.51
CA VAL A 320 -9.69 -10.62 9.34
C VAL A 320 -10.50 -11.85 9.75
N ARG A 321 -11.60 -12.09 9.05
CA ARG A 321 -12.44 -13.28 9.21
C ARG A 321 -11.72 -14.51 8.65
N ILE A 322 -11.74 -15.59 9.44
CA ILE A 322 -11.07 -16.83 9.07
C ILE A 322 -12.01 -18.03 9.24
N ARG A 323 -11.67 -19.11 8.53
CA ARG A 323 -12.24 -20.43 8.70
C ARG A 323 -11.17 -21.45 9.06
N ILE A 324 -11.47 -22.37 9.94
CA ILE A 324 -10.59 -23.49 10.28
C ILE A 324 -10.71 -24.55 9.19
N ILE A 325 -9.59 -24.87 8.53
CA ILE A 325 -9.52 -25.89 7.48
C ILE A 325 -8.92 -27.20 7.97
N SER A 326 -8.18 -27.17 9.09
CA SER A 326 -7.62 -28.37 9.73
C SER A 326 -7.44 -28.12 11.22
N ALA A 327 -7.80 -29.09 12.05
CA ALA A 327 -7.60 -29.04 13.49
C ALA A 327 -7.51 -30.49 14.05
N PRO A 328 -6.86 -30.70 15.21
CA PRO A 328 -6.85 -32.01 15.91
C PRO A 328 -8.26 -32.44 16.37
N LEU A 329 -9.18 -31.49 16.58
CA LEU A 329 -10.55 -31.71 16.95
C LEU A 329 -11.44 -31.49 15.73
N ASP A 330 -12.07 -32.53 15.22
CA ASP A 330 -12.90 -32.51 14.00
C ASP A 330 -14.10 -31.55 14.10
N ASN A 331 -14.62 -31.33 15.32
CA ASN A 331 -15.74 -30.41 15.55
C ASN A 331 -15.37 -28.92 15.33
N LEU A 332 -14.09 -28.58 15.29
CA LEU A 332 -13.61 -27.24 14.97
C LEU A 332 -13.43 -27.00 13.49
N ILE A 333 -13.30 -28.04 12.67
CA ILE A 333 -13.12 -27.91 11.22
C ILE A 333 -14.39 -27.30 10.60
N GLY A 334 -14.21 -26.26 9.77
CA GLY A 334 -15.29 -25.47 9.17
C GLY A 334 -15.83 -24.36 10.06
N SER A 335 -15.40 -24.27 11.31
CA SER A 335 -15.79 -23.17 12.22
C SER A 335 -15.20 -21.84 11.75
N THR A 336 -15.95 -20.75 12.01
CA THR A 336 -15.59 -19.39 11.64
C THR A 336 -15.12 -18.61 12.87
N GLY A 337 -14.11 -17.78 12.66
CA GLY A 337 -13.53 -16.93 13.70
C GLY A 337 -12.94 -15.66 13.12
N VAL A 338 -12.20 -14.95 13.97
CA VAL A 338 -11.49 -13.72 13.63
C VAL A 338 -10.07 -13.77 14.19
N VAL A 339 -9.13 -13.18 13.49
CA VAL A 339 -7.77 -12.93 14.02
C VAL A 339 -7.86 -11.88 15.12
N SER A 340 -7.58 -12.26 16.36
CA SER A 340 -7.73 -11.38 17.52
C SER A 340 -6.45 -10.64 17.90
N LYS A 341 -5.29 -11.27 17.70
CA LYS A 341 -3.99 -10.69 18.03
C LYS A 341 -2.88 -11.30 17.18
N ILE A 342 -1.88 -10.49 16.87
CA ILE A 342 -0.65 -10.89 16.18
C ILE A 342 0.49 -10.78 17.21
N ASP A 343 1.34 -11.80 17.28
CA ASP A 343 2.50 -11.81 18.18
C ASP A 343 3.78 -11.37 17.42
N GLU A 344 4.59 -10.50 18.02
CA GLU A 344 5.82 -9.96 17.39
C GLU A 344 6.82 -11.03 16.94
N GLY A 345 6.88 -12.14 17.67
CA GLY A 345 7.81 -13.23 17.35
C GLY A 345 7.33 -14.18 16.24
N ASP A 346 6.04 -14.14 15.87
CA ASP A 346 5.47 -15.07 14.89
C ASP A 346 4.24 -14.47 14.17
N LEU A 347 4.48 -13.76 13.07
CA LEU A 347 3.42 -13.14 12.26
C LEU A 347 2.59 -14.16 11.43
N MET A 348 3.00 -15.44 11.45
CA MET A 348 2.31 -16.51 10.71
C MET A 348 1.25 -17.24 11.53
N HIS A 349 1.38 -17.24 12.87
CA HIS A 349 0.52 -18.01 13.76
C HIS A 349 -0.18 -17.08 14.76
N PRO A 350 -1.23 -16.35 14.33
CA PRO A 350 -1.93 -15.40 15.20
C PRO A 350 -2.73 -16.08 16.31
N GLN A 351 -3.22 -15.27 17.25
CA GLN A 351 -4.31 -15.67 18.12
C GLN A 351 -5.63 -15.42 17.40
N ILE A 352 -6.55 -16.37 17.52
CA ILE A 352 -7.88 -16.30 16.89
C ILE A 352 -8.99 -16.46 17.93
N ILE A 353 -10.15 -15.90 17.65
CA ILE A 353 -11.40 -16.15 18.41
C ILE A 353 -12.39 -16.80 17.47
N ILE A 354 -12.82 -18.02 17.79
CA ILE A 354 -13.83 -18.77 17.07
C ILE A 354 -15.18 -18.41 17.71
N TYR A 355 -16.17 -17.98 16.89
CA TYR A 355 -17.47 -17.52 17.37
C TYR A 355 -18.66 -18.19 16.67
N GLU A 356 -18.43 -18.96 15.59
CA GLU A 356 -19.43 -19.75 14.89
C GLU A 356 -18.93 -21.17 14.62
N ASN A 357 -19.79 -22.16 14.73
CA ASN A 357 -19.48 -23.52 14.29
C ASN A 357 -19.58 -23.67 12.76
N LYS A 358 -19.29 -24.87 12.24
CA LYS A 358 -19.33 -25.20 10.81
C LYS A 358 -20.70 -24.97 10.13
N ASN A 359 -21.78 -24.92 10.89
CA ASN A 359 -23.14 -24.69 10.39
C ASN A 359 -23.57 -23.21 10.49
N GLY A 360 -22.66 -22.30 10.83
CA GLY A 360 -22.96 -20.87 11.01
C GLY A 360 -23.72 -20.56 12.31
N ILE A 361 -23.81 -21.51 13.25
CA ILE A 361 -24.50 -21.30 14.51
C ILE A 361 -23.52 -20.64 15.49
N PRO A 362 -23.90 -19.51 16.14
CA PRO A 362 -23.08 -18.87 17.15
C PRO A 362 -22.74 -19.82 18.31
N ILE A 363 -21.51 -19.81 18.74
CA ILE A 363 -21.01 -20.57 19.90
C ILE A 363 -20.44 -19.63 20.95
N LYS A 364 -20.21 -20.13 22.16
CA LYS A 364 -19.43 -19.39 23.16
C LYS A 364 -18.03 -19.12 22.58
N PRO A 365 -17.57 -17.85 22.52
CA PRO A 365 -16.28 -17.52 21.93
C PRO A 365 -15.14 -18.33 22.51
N LEU A 366 -14.35 -18.94 21.63
CA LEU A 366 -13.21 -19.78 22.00
C LEU A 366 -11.92 -19.14 21.47
N SER A 367 -11.04 -18.73 22.38
CA SER A 367 -9.72 -18.21 22.01
C SER A 367 -8.72 -19.34 21.79
N VAL A 368 -8.02 -19.30 20.65
CA VAL A 368 -7.00 -20.30 20.25
C VAL A 368 -5.73 -19.57 19.84
N ASN A 369 -4.61 -19.93 20.46
CA ASN A 369 -3.28 -19.42 20.11
C ASN A 369 -2.61 -20.39 19.14
N LEU A 370 -2.43 -19.97 17.87
CA LEU A 370 -1.88 -20.84 16.82
C LEU A 370 -0.37 -21.09 16.97
N ILE A 371 0.35 -20.27 17.74
CA ILE A 371 1.75 -20.58 18.09
C ILE A 371 1.83 -21.88 18.90
N LYS A 372 0.87 -22.06 19.82
CA LYS A 372 0.78 -23.29 20.65
C LYS A 372 0.17 -24.47 19.89
N TYR A 373 -0.75 -24.20 18.98
CA TYR A 373 -1.52 -25.19 18.24
C TYR A 373 -1.24 -25.11 16.72
N LYS A 374 0.03 -25.31 16.33
CA LYS A 374 0.51 -25.23 14.92
C LYS A 374 -0.16 -26.21 13.96
N THR A 375 -0.83 -27.23 14.49
CA THR A 375 -1.61 -28.21 13.70
C THR A 375 -2.94 -27.64 13.22
N VAL A 376 -3.44 -26.55 13.85
CA VAL A 376 -4.63 -25.83 13.38
C VAL A 376 -4.25 -24.98 12.19
N LYS A 377 -4.91 -25.21 11.05
CA LYS A 377 -4.73 -24.40 9.83
C LYS A 377 -5.98 -23.60 9.56
N ILE A 378 -5.79 -22.38 9.11
CA ILE A 378 -6.85 -21.42 8.83
C ILE A 378 -6.72 -20.88 7.41
N GLU A 379 -7.84 -20.41 6.87
CA GLU A 379 -7.91 -19.63 5.63
C GLU A 379 -8.71 -18.34 5.87
N VAL A 380 -8.46 -17.32 5.06
CA VAL A 380 -9.25 -16.08 5.04
C VAL A 380 -10.53 -16.31 4.25
N VAL A 381 -11.70 -15.81 4.78
CA VAL A 381 -13.03 -15.98 4.18
C VAL A 381 -13.82 -14.68 4.09
#